data_af256a753f35551ecc3bf5e807316d6a
#
_entry.id   af256a753f35551ecc3bf5e807316d6a
#
_cell.length_a   1.000
_cell.length_b   1.000
_cell.length_c   1.000
_cell.angle_alpha   90.00
_cell.angle_beta   90.00
_cell.angle_gamma   90.00
#
_symmetry.space_group_name_H-M   'P 1'
#
loop_
_entity.id
_entity.type
_entity.pdbx_description
1 polymer ?
#
loop_
_entity_poly.entity_id
_entity_poly.type
_entity_poly.pdbx_seq_one_letter_code
_entity_poly.pdbx_strand_id
1 'polypeptide(L)'
;MRQAGDTVFVNKDDGQCDVAVIWSVLWQGRMAKYRSIWETYRNKNKPVIVVEVGGIKRNETWKIGINGVNREADFANDMVDGERWKKFNVELEPWKQTGNNIIICGQHTNSHQWRNNPPMSKWFDQKITELRKYTDKPIIIRPHPRNHVAIDTTKYKDVKMVGPRRDKNTYDDTDLADRLKSAWAVVSHSSNPAMTAVFSGIPVYVSEASLTYEVGNKTFENINNPEMPDRQHWANKLAYTEWWTDEIEQGLPWKRIKKRLADNYLT
;
A
#
# COMPACT_ATOMS: atom_id res chain seq x y z
N MET A 1 -3.03 -13.09 21.47
CA MET A 1 -4.03 -12.42 22.31
C MET A 1 -4.41 -13.27 23.54
N ARG A 2 -5.16 -14.36 23.43
CA ARG A 2 -5.54 -15.17 24.61
C ARG A 2 -4.36 -15.61 25.47
N GLN A 3 -3.29 -16.07 24.87
CA GLN A 3 -2.05 -16.43 25.56
C GLN A 3 -1.36 -15.24 26.28
N ALA A 4 -1.70 -14.01 25.88
CA ALA A 4 -1.23 -12.77 26.52
C ALA A 4 -2.20 -12.23 27.56
N GLY A 5 -3.18 -13.05 28.00
CA GLY A 5 -4.15 -12.72 29.05
C GLY A 5 -5.34 -11.87 28.59
N ASP A 6 -5.54 -11.70 27.28
CA ASP A 6 -6.65 -10.89 26.76
C ASP A 6 -7.93 -11.73 26.62
N THR A 7 -9.08 -11.12 26.89
CA THR A 7 -10.39 -11.70 26.60
C THR A 7 -10.70 -11.49 25.10
N VAL A 8 -10.90 -12.57 24.37
CA VAL A 8 -11.10 -12.53 22.92
C VAL A 8 -12.49 -13.06 22.56
N PHE A 9 -13.29 -12.19 21.96
CA PHE A 9 -14.57 -12.54 21.39
C PHE A 9 -14.43 -12.68 19.86
N VAL A 10 -15.03 -13.72 19.28
CA VAL A 10 -15.01 -13.97 17.84
C VAL A 10 -16.37 -13.62 17.26
N ASN A 11 -16.39 -12.89 16.15
CA ASN A 11 -17.63 -12.42 15.48
C ASN A 11 -18.55 -11.57 16.36
N LYS A 12 -17.98 -10.84 17.33
CA LYS A 12 -18.69 -9.85 18.13
C LYS A 12 -18.40 -8.46 17.58
N ASP A 13 -19.40 -7.74 17.16
CA ASP A 13 -19.31 -6.45 16.45
C ASP A 13 -20.13 -5.31 17.08
N ASP A 14 -20.54 -5.48 18.34
CA ASP A 14 -21.39 -4.55 19.09
C ASP A 14 -20.67 -3.28 19.59
N GLY A 15 -19.37 -3.16 19.33
CA GLY A 15 -18.56 -2.02 19.79
C GLY A 15 -18.28 -1.98 21.28
N GLN A 16 -18.47 -3.08 22.02
CA GLN A 16 -18.24 -3.16 23.46
C GLN A 16 -16.79 -3.49 23.81
N CYS A 17 -16.05 -4.16 22.94
CA CYS A 17 -14.63 -4.45 23.17
C CYS A 17 -13.79 -3.16 23.13
N ASP A 18 -12.61 -3.19 23.75
CA ASP A 18 -11.67 -2.07 23.72
C ASP A 18 -11.04 -1.91 22.34
N VAL A 19 -10.83 -3.02 21.64
CA VAL A 19 -10.17 -3.09 20.32
C VAL A 19 -10.96 -4.00 19.40
N ALA A 20 -11.18 -3.59 18.16
CA ALA A 20 -11.62 -4.48 17.08
C ALA A 20 -10.44 -5.00 16.28
N VAL A 21 -10.57 -6.20 15.72
CA VAL A 21 -9.64 -6.73 14.71
C VAL A 21 -10.45 -7.08 13.48
N ILE A 22 -10.11 -6.50 12.35
CA ILE A 22 -10.81 -6.72 11.08
C ILE A 22 -9.84 -7.15 9.98
N TRP A 23 -10.39 -7.84 8.99
CA TRP A 23 -9.68 -8.17 7.77
C TRP A 23 -9.94 -7.12 6.70
N SER A 24 -8.89 -6.41 6.28
CA SER A 24 -8.90 -5.42 5.21
C SER A 24 -9.77 -4.18 5.48
N VAL A 25 -9.48 -3.14 4.75
CA VAL A 25 -10.27 -1.90 4.63
C VAL A 25 -10.81 -1.71 3.22
N LEU A 26 -10.93 -2.80 2.47
CA LEU A 26 -11.59 -2.84 1.18
C LEU A 26 -13.09 -3.13 1.39
N TRP A 27 -13.91 -2.10 1.25
CA TRP A 27 -15.36 -2.18 1.50
C TRP A 27 -16.13 -2.85 0.36
N GLN A 28 -15.69 -4.06 -0.04
CA GLN A 28 -16.32 -4.81 -1.13
C GLN A 28 -16.32 -6.33 -0.87
N GLY A 29 -17.31 -7.02 -1.42
CA GLY A 29 -17.44 -8.47 -1.32
C GLY A 29 -17.50 -8.90 0.15
N ARG A 30 -16.75 -9.93 0.52
CA ARG A 30 -16.73 -10.48 1.89
C ARG A 30 -16.25 -9.46 2.96
N MET A 31 -15.49 -8.45 2.55
CA MET A 31 -14.95 -7.43 3.45
C MET A 31 -15.91 -6.27 3.67
N ALA A 32 -17.00 -6.14 2.88
CA ALA A 32 -17.96 -5.03 2.99
C ALA A 32 -18.53 -4.88 4.42
N LYS A 33 -18.79 -5.99 5.10
CA LYS A 33 -19.30 -6.01 6.49
C LYS A 33 -18.37 -5.38 7.51
N TYR A 34 -17.06 -5.33 7.25
CA TYR A 34 -16.11 -4.75 8.19
C TYR A 34 -16.15 -3.23 8.23
N ARG A 35 -16.82 -2.59 7.25
CA ARG A 35 -17.02 -1.15 7.26
C ARG A 35 -17.81 -0.67 8.47
N SER A 36 -18.92 -1.33 8.80
CA SER A 36 -19.73 -0.98 9.98
C SER A 36 -18.96 -1.13 11.28
N ILE A 37 -18.15 -2.19 11.40
CA ILE A 37 -17.28 -2.40 12.58
C ILE A 37 -16.26 -1.27 12.67
N TRP A 38 -15.58 -0.96 11.56
CA TRP A 38 -14.64 0.15 11.47
C TRP A 38 -15.29 1.46 11.94
N GLU A 39 -16.42 1.84 11.35
CA GLU A 39 -17.13 3.09 11.67
C GLU A 39 -17.57 3.12 13.14
N THR A 40 -18.14 2.00 13.65
CA THR A 40 -18.59 1.89 15.05
C THR A 40 -17.45 2.14 16.04
N TYR A 41 -16.29 1.51 15.84
CA TYR A 41 -15.16 1.66 16.75
C TYR A 41 -14.50 3.03 16.60
N ARG A 42 -14.30 3.52 15.36
CA ARG A 42 -13.67 4.83 15.10
C ARG A 42 -14.53 5.98 15.63
N ASN A 43 -15.85 5.91 15.51
CA ASN A 43 -16.77 6.90 16.06
C ASN A 43 -16.77 6.94 17.60
N LYS A 44 -16.39 5.84 18.23
CA LYS A 44 -16.18 5.75 19.70
C LYS A 44 -14.73 6.05 20.11
N ASN A 45 -13.88 6.54 19.20
CA ASN A 45 -12.43 6.71 19.41
C ASN A 45 -11.68 5.44 19.84
N LYS A 46 -12.26 4.27 19.58
CA LYS A 46 -11.63 2.99 19.88
C LYS A 46 -10.73 2.55 18.72
N PRO A 47 -9.57 1.93 19.00
CA PRO A 47 -8.65 1.46 17.97
C PRO A 47 -9.20 0.24 17.22
N VAL A 48 -8.86 0.17 15.94
CA VAL A 48 -9.14 -0.97 15.07
C VAL A 48 -7.83 -1.51 14.52
N ILE A 49 -7.51 -2.75 14.81
CA ILE A 49 -6.39 -3.45 14.18
C ILE A 49 -6.87 -3.97 12.84
N VAL A 50 -6.14 -3.60 11.80
CA VAL A 50 -6.43 -4.05 10.43
C VAL A 50 -5.37 -5.06 10.00
N VAL A 51 -5.82 -6.22 9.56
CA VAL A 51 -4.98 -7.24 8.95
C VAL A 51 -5.22 -7.20 7.44
N GLU A 52 -4.15 -7.10 6.64
CA GLU A 52 -4.21 -7.03 5.19
C GLU A 52 -3.11 -7.91 4.57
N VAL A 53 -3.28 -8.30 3.33
CA VAL A 53 -2.24 -9.04 2.59
C VAL A 53 -0.96 -8.19 2.53
N GLY A 54 0.16 -8.81 2.81
CA GLY A 54 1.47 -8.18 2.75
C GLY A 54 1.81 -7.68 1.34
N GLY A 55 2.67 -6.71 1.27
CA GLY A 55 3.16 -6.12 0.03
C GLY A 55 4.65 -6.40 -0.21
N ILE A 56 5.41 -6.75 0.83
CA ILE A 56 6.82 -7.16 0.73
C ILE A 56 6.88 -8.60 0.21
N LYS A 57 6.21 -9.52 0.90
CA LYS A 57 6.05 -10.94 0.51
C LYS A 57 4.57 -11.26 0.38
N ARG A 58 4.02 -10.98 -0.80
CA ARG A 58 2.60 -11.21 -1.06
C ARG A 58 2.25 -12.70 -0.89
N ASN A 59 1.13 -12.96 -0.23
CA ASN A 59 0.61 -14.28 0.13
C ASN A 59 1.44 -15.09 1.16
N GLU A 60 2.56 -14.56 1.64
CA GLU A 60 3.39 -15.17 2.68
C GLU A 60 3.30 -14.39 3.99
N THR A 61 3.12 -13.06 3.89
CA THR A 61 3.06 -12.17 5.05
C THR A 61 1.76 -11.39 5.12
N TRP A 62 1.45 -10.90 6.32
CA TRP A 62 0.25 -10.15 6.64
C TRP A 62 0.64 -8.81 7.23
N LYS A 63 0.17 -7.73 6.65
CA LYS A 63 0.31 -6.39 7.21
C LYS A 63 -0.63 -6.24 8.40
N ILE A 64 -0.14 -5.74 9.53
CA ILE A 64 -0.93 -5.57 10.75
C ILE A 64 -0.69 -4.17 11.30
N GLY A 65 -1.69 -3.31 11.20
CA GLY A 65 -1.60 -1.92 11.63
C GLY A 65 -2.79 -1.48 12.48
N ILE A 66 -2.58 -0.52 13.36
CA ILE A 66 -3.64 0.14 14.14
C ILE A 66 -4.23 1.25 13.27
N ASN A 67 -5.53 1.27 13.12
CA ASN A 67 -6.31 2.30 12.43
C ASN A 67 -5.95 2.52 10.95
N GLY A 68 -5.41 1.51 10.28
CA GLY A 68 -5.08 1.60 8.86
C GLY A 68 -4.19 0.49 8.35
N VAL A 69 -3.74 0.62 7.11
CA VAL A 69 -2.86 -0.36 6.42
C VAL A 69 -1.74 0.30 5.60
N ASN A 70 -1.74 1.62 5.50
CA ASN A 70 -0.72 2.40 4.81
C ASN A 70 -0.10 3.41 5.79
N ARG A 71 0.39 4.54 5.31
CA ARG A 71 1.12 5.52 6.14
C ARG A 71 0.29 6.12 7.27
N GLU A 72 -1.04 6.11 7.17
CA GLU A 72 -1.94 6.51 8.25
C GLU A 72 -2.01 5.53 9.42
N ALA A 73 -1.55 4.31 9.21
CA ALA A 73 -1.57 3.29 10.27
C ALA A 73 -0.40 3.45 11.24
N ASP A 74 -0.66 3.14 12.51
CA ASP A 74 0.40 2.95 13.48
C ASP A 74 0.81 1.47 13.51
N PHE A 75 2.03 1.20 13.08
CA PHE A 75 2.63 -0.14 13.07
C PHE A 75 3.52 -0.40 14.29
N ALA A 76 3.57 0.53 15.23
CA ALA A 76 4.49 0.52 16.34
C ALA A 76 5.96 0.34 15.91
N ASN A 77 6.35 0.93 14.79
CA ASN A 77 7.65 0.73 14.12
C ASN A 77 8.60 1.93 14.23
N ASP A 78 8.53 2.69 15.32
CA ASP A 78 9.43 3.83 15.56
C ASP A 78 10.86 3.37 15.86
N MET A 79 10.99 2.27 16.59
CA MET A 79 12.29 1.67 16.93
C MET A 79 12.46 0.38 16.14
N VAL A 80 13.38 0.39 15.19
CA VAL A 80 13.63 -0.71 14.26
C VAL A 80 15.13 -0.95 14.10
N ASP A 81 15.47 -2.22 13.87
CA ASP A 81 16.81 -2.66 13.45
C ASP A 81 16.77 -3.16 12.01
N GLY A 82 17.91 -3.47 11.44
CA GLY A 82 18.04 -4.02 10.10
C GLY A 82 17.84 -5.53 10.02
N GLU A 83 17.79 -6.24 11.15
CA GLU A 83 17.77 -7.70 11.14
C GLU A 83 16.45 -8.25 10.61
N ARG A 84 15.34 -7.58 10.91
CA ARG A 84 14.05 -8.00 10.39
C ARG A 84 13.96 -7.88 8.87
N TRP A 85 14.51 -6.82 8.27
CA TRP A 85 14.55 -6.67 6.81
C TRP A 85 15.28 -7.85 6.13
N LYS A 86 16.39 -8.29 6.71
CA LYS A 86 17.15 -9.43 6.17
C LYS A 86 16.34 -10.70 6.05
N LYS A 87 15.40 -10.95 6.98
CA LYS A 87 14.51 -12.12 6.92
C LYS A 87 13.62 -12.16 5.68
N PHE A 88 13.26 -11.00 5.14
CA PHE A 88 12.44 -10.94 3.93
C PHE A 88 13.19 -11.42 2.69
N ASN A 89 14.51 -11.44 2.71
CA ASN A 89 15.34 -11.77 1.56
C ASN A 89 14.88 -11.03 0.30
N VAL A 90 14.69 -9.72 0.43
CA VAL A 90 14.35 -8.80 -0.66
C VAL A 90 15.49 -7.81 -0.81
N GLU A 91 16.09 -7.81 -1.98
CA GLU A 91 17.15 -6.88 -2.33
C GLU A 91 16.56 -5.51 -2.72
N LEU A 92 17.22 -4.45 -2.29
CA LEU A 92 16.97 -3.11 -2.79
C LEU A 92 17.90 -2.88 -3.99
N GLU A 93 17.40 -3.16 -5.19
CA GLU A 93 18.20 -2.96 -6.41
C GLU A 93 18.66 -1.50 -6.53
N PRO A 94 19.88 -1.23 -7.04
CA PRO A 94 20.33 0.14 -7.27
C PRO A 94 19.29 0.98 -8.02
N TRP A 95 19.22 2.27 -7.71
CA TRP A 95 18.33 3.17 -8.43
C TRP A 95 18.66 3.21 -9.93
N LYS A 96 17.64 3.24 -10.78
CA LYS A 96 17.75 3.19 -12.23
C LYS A 96 17.17 4.44 -12.88
N GLN A 97 17.81 4.95 -13.91
CA GLN A 97 17.32 5.99 -14.80
C GLN A 97 17.40 5.52 -16.28
N THR A 98 16.97 4.29 -16.54
CA THR A 98 17.12 3.65 -17.86
C THR A 98 15.81 3.37 -18.55
N GLY A 99 14.68 3.57 -17.89
CA GLY A 99 13.37 3.31 -18.49
C GLY A 99 12.92 4.39 -19.47
N ASN A 100 11.93 4.04 -20.29
CA ASN A 100 11.40 4.91 -21.34
C ASN A 100 10.01 5.45 -21.03
N ASN A 101 9.25 4.84 -20.12
CA ASN A 101 7.85 5.18 -19.90
C ASN A 101 7.52 5.39 -18.43
N ILE A 102 6.49 6.19 -18.18
CA ILE A 102 5.93 6.43 -16.84
C ILE A 102 4.72 5.52 -16.68
N ILE A 103 4.67 4.77 -15.59
CA ILE A 103 3.53 3.89 -15.29
C ILE A 103 2.65 4.55 -14.22
N ILE A 104 1.39 4.86 -14.55
CA ILE A 104 0.41 5.35 -13.58
C ILE A 104 -0.43 4.17 -13.09
N CYS A 105 -0.25 3.79 -11.85
CA CYS A 105 -0.94 2.66 -11.23
C CYS A 105 -2.23 3.11 -10.52
N GLY A 106 -3.36 2.58 -10.96
CA GLY A 106 -4.65 2.78 -10.33
C GLY A 106 -4.80 2.03 -9.01
N GLN A 107 -5.83 2.41 -8.26
CA GLN A 107 -6.19 1.82 -6.98
C GLN A 107 -7.66 1.39 -6.98
N HIS A 108 -8.05 0.52 -6.04
CA HIS A 108 -9.43 0.11 -5.89
C HIS A 108 -10.25 1.22 -5.25
N THR A 109 -11.29 1.71 -5.94
CA THR A 109 -12.07 2.88 -5.52
C THR A 109 -12.93 2.65 -4.27
N ASN A 110 -13.29 1.40 -3.98
CA ASN A 110 -14.02 1.04 -2.75
C ASN A 110 -13.10 0.79 -1.54
N SER A 111 -11.79 1.00 -1.69
CA SER A 111 -10.88 0.97 -0.56
C SER A 111 -11.02 2.23 0.29
N HIS A 112 -10.97 2.07 1.61
CA HIS A 112 -10.88 3.20 2.55
C HIS A 112 -9.70 4.13 2.22
N GLN A 113 -8.66 3.59 1.62
CA GLN A 113 -7.49 4.33 1.15
C GLN A 113 -7.81 5.33 0.02
N TRP A 114 -8.93 5.12 -0.69
CA TRP A 114 -9.36 6.00 -1.78
C TRP A 114 -10.39 7.04 -1.34
N ARG A 115 -10.81 7.04 -0.06
CA ARG A 115 -11.75 8.02 0.47
C ARG A 115 -11.29 9.44 0.17
N ASN A 116 -12.23 10.33 -0.12
CA ASN A 116 -11.97 11.74 -0.43
C ASN A 116 -11.18 11.99 -1.73
N ASN A 117 -10.94 10.96 -2.53
CA ASN A 117 -10.34 11.09 -3.86
C ASN A 117 -11.41 11.13 -4.96
N PRO A 118 -11.13 11.77 -6.10
CA PRO A 118 -12.06 11.82 -7.23
C PRO A 118 -12.25 10.44 -7.86
N PRO A 119 -13.25 10.25 -8.74
CA PRO A 119 -13.33 9.05 -9.56
C PRO A 119 -11.99 8.74 -10.23
N MET A 120 -11.66 7.45 -10.35
CA MET A 120 -10.34 6.99 -10.84
C MET A 120 -10.01 7.52 -12.23
N SER A 121 -10.98 7.62 -13.12
CA SER A 121 -10.79 8.22 -14.46
C SER A 121 -10.34 9.67 -14.37
N LYS A 122 -11.01 10.47 -13.53
CA LYS A 122 -10.64 11.87 -13.30
C LYS A 122 -9.25 12.01 -12.67
N TRP A 123 -8.91 11.10 -11.76
CA TRP A 123 -7.58 11.08 -11.16
C TRP A 123 -6.50 10.78 -12.20
N PHE A 124 -6.72 9.82 -13.10
CA PHE A 124 -5.79 9.56 -14.21
C PHE A 124 -5.65 10.78 -15.11
N ASP A 125 -6.77 11.41 -15.51
CA ASP A 125 -6.75 12.63 -16.31
C ASP A 125 -5.93 13.75 -15.66
N GLN A 126 -6.12 13.96 -14.36
CA GLN A 126 -5.35 14.95 -13.59
C GLN A 126 -3.85 14.64 -13.60
N LYS A 127 -3.48 13.36 -13.36
CA LYS A 127 -2.07 12.96 -13.31
C LYS A 127 -1.39 13.05 -14.69
N ILE A 128 -2.08 12.68 -15.76
CA ILE A 128 -1.58 12.84 -17.13
C ILE A 128 -1.38 14.33 -17.45
N THR A 129 -2.38 15.15 -17.18
CA THR A 129 -2.33 16.60 -17.47
C THR A 129 -1.20 17.28 -16.69
N GLU A 130 -1.01 16.89 -15.44
CA GLU A 130 0.07 17.42 -14.60
C GLU A 130 1.45 16.97 -15.10
N LEU A 131 1.64 15.70 -15.42
CA LEU A 131 2.89 15.15 -15.99
C LEU A 131 3.26 15.82 -17.30
N ARG A 132 2.31 16.08 -18.17
CA ARG A 132 2.55 16.69 -19.51
C ARG A 132 3.06 18.13 -19.43
N LYS A 133 3.04 18.77 -18.28
CA LYS A 133 3.71 20.06 -18.08
C LYS A 133 5.24 19.95 -18.03
N TYR A 134 5.76 18.74 -17.75
CA TYR A 134 7.17 18.54 -17.43
C TYR A 134 7.85 17.48 -18.31
N THR A 135 7.10 16.60 -18.98
CA THR A 135 7.69 15.51 -19.77
C THR A 135 6.80 15.01 -20.90
N ASP A 136 7.44 14.64 -22.00
CA ASP A 136 6.83 13.97 -23.16
C ASP A 136 7.00 12.44 -23.13
N LYS A 137 7.56 11.86 -22.08
CA LYS A 137 7.75 10.42 -21.98
C LYS A 137 6.43 9.68 -22.17
N PRO A 138 6.40 8.54 -22.86
CA PRO A 138 5.20 7.71 -22.98
C PRO A 138 4.62 7.35 -21.61
N ILE A 139 3.29 7.38 -21.50
CA ILE A 139 2.57 7.04 -20.26
C ILE A 139 1.78 5.75 -20.46
N ILE A 140 1.92 4.83 -19.52
CA ILE A 140 1.14 3.60 -19.42
C ILE A 140 0.23 3.71 -18.21
N ILE A 141 -1.08 3.73 -18.43
CA ILE A 141 -2.06 3.61 -17.36
C ILE A 141 -2.25 2.12 -17.08
N ARG A 142 -2.01 1.72 -15.82
CA ARG A 142 -2.27 0.38 -15.32
C ARG A 142 -3.38 0.42 -14.28
N PRO A 143 -4.64 0.11 -14.66
CA PRO A 143 -5.75 0.09 -13.69
C PRO A 143 -5.54 -1.02 -12.65
N HIS A 144 -6.19 -0.88 -11.51
CA HIS A 144 -6.23 -1.95 -10.52
C HIS A 144 -6.95 -3.18 -11.09
N PRO A 145 -6.45 -4.41 -10.89
CA PRO A 145 -7.01 -5.62 -11.49
C PRO A 145 -8.51 -5.83 -11.27
N ARG A 146 -9.03 -5.37 -10.14
CA ARG A 146 -10.45 -5.52 -9.75
C ARG A 146 -11.23 -4.21 -9.82
N ASN A 147 -10.74 -3.21 -10.54
CA ASN A 147 -11.40 -1.92 -10.69
C ASN A 147 -11.42 -1.53 -12.17
N HIS A 148 -12.56 -1.76 -12.82
CA HIS A 148 -12.73 -1.36 -14.21
C HIS A 148 -12.87 0.16 -14.29
N VAL A 149 -12.05 0.76 -15.14
CA VAL A 149 -12.03 2.21 -15.37
C VAL A 149 -12.06 2.44 -16.87
N ALA A 150 -13.01 3.26 -17.31
CA ALA A 150 -13.02 3.77 -18.68
C ALA A 150 -12.30 5.13 -18.70
N ILE A 151 -11.32 5.27 -19.58
CA ILE A 151 -10.65 6.53 -19.86
C ILE A 151 -10.40 6.61 -21.36
N ASP A 152 -10.72 7.76 -21.95
CA ASP A 152 -10.37 8.04 -23.32
C ASP A 152 -8.91 8.52 -23.39
N THR A 153 -8.02 7.62 -23.83
CA THR A 153 -6.59 7.92 -23.97
C THR A 153 -6.26 8.61 -25.29
N THR A 154 -7.19 8.65 -26.26
CA THR A 154 -6.94 9.23 -27.62
C THR A 154 -6.71 10.75 -27.56
N LYS A 155 -7.22 11.41 -26.54
CA LYS A 155 -7.03 12.86 -26.32
C LYS A 155 -5.62 13.23 -25.83
N TYR A 156 -4.76 12.26 -25.55
CA TYR A 156 -3.41 12.48 -25.08
C TYR A 156 -2.38 11.87 -26.00
N LYS A 157 -1.30 12.59 -26.25
CA LYS A 157 -0.15 12.09 -27.01
C LYS A 157 0.58 11.01 -26.19
N ASP A 158 0.90 9.88 -26.83
CA ASP A 158 1.69 8.78 -26.27
C ASP A 158 1.20 8.27 -24.89
N VAL A 159 -0.11 8.16 -24.72
CA VAL A 159 -0.76 7.58 -23.54
C VAL A 159 -1.53 6.34 -23.97
N LYS A 160 -1.31 5.24 -23.26
CA LYS A 160 -2.09 4.01 -23.47
C LYS A 160 -2.52 3.40 -22.15
N MET A 161 -3.68 2.76 -22.14
CA MET A 161 -4.13 1.94 -21.00
C MET A 161 -3.81 0.48 -21.28
N VAL A 162 -3.14 -0.17 -20.34
CA VAL A 162 -2.79 -1.59 -20.42
C VAL A 162 -3.22 -2.28 -19.15
N GLY A 163 -4.25 -3.10 -19.24
CA GLY A 163 -4.76 -3.89 -18.12
C GLY A 163 -3.75 -4.91 -17.61
N PRO A 164 -3.92 -5.37 -16.38
CA PRO A 164 -3.13 -6.46 -15.84
C PRO A 164 -3.30 -7.73 -16.69
N ARG A 165 -2.22 -8.43 -16.95
CA ARG A 165 -2.24 -9.72 -17.62
C ARG A 165 -2.97 -10.75 -16.75
N ARG A 166 -3.75 -11.62 -17.38
CA ARG A 166 -4.43 -12.72 -16.70
C ARG A 166 -3.76 -14.04 -17.05
N ASP A 167 -3.66 -14.91 -16.06
CA ASP A 167 -3.31 -16.32 -16.23
C ASP A 167 -4.48 -17.16 -15.73
N LYS A 168 -5.19 -17.83 -16.67
CA LYS A 168 -6.43 -18.59 -16.43
C LYS A 168 -7.48 -17.73 -15.72
N ASN A 169 -7.82 -18.06 -14.48
CA ASN A 169 -8.84 -17.35 -13.68
C ASN A 169 -8.23 -16.38 -12.65
N THR A 170 -6.93 -16.16 -12.67
CA THR A 170 -6.22 -15.27 -11.77
C THR A 170 -5.42 -14.21 -12.53
N TYR A 171 -4.79 -13.31 -11.80
CA TYR A 171 -3.87 -12.33 -12.36
C TYR A 171 -2.44 -12.88 -12.32
N ASP A 172 -1.69 -12.61 -13.38
CA ASP A 172 -0.28 -12.94 -13.44
C ASP A 172 0.51 -12.02 -12.49
N ASP A 173 1.07 -12.61 -11.46
CA ASP A 173 1.82 -11.89 -10.43
C ASP A 173 3.15 -11.32 -10.98
N THR A 174 3.66 -11.85 -12.11
CA THR A 174 4.88 -11.36 -12.77
C THR A 174 4.65 -10.16 -13.67
N ASP A 175 3.40 -9.88 -14.08
CA ASP A 175 3.06 -8.78 -15.01
C ASP A 175 3.60 -7.42 -14.57
N LEU A 176 3.51 -7.10 -13.28
CA LEU A 176 4.03 -5.84 -12.77
C LEU A 176 5.55 -5.78 -12.88
N ALA A 177 6.26 -6.82 -12.47
CA ALA A 177 7.72 -6.89 -12.54
C ALA A 177 8.23 -6.74 -13.98
N ASP A 178 7.57 -7.39 -14.95
CA ASP A 178 7.91 -7.26 -16.36
C ASP A 178 7.76 -5.83 -16.87
N ARG A 179 6.67 -5.16 -16.48
CA ARG A 179 6.44 -3.75 -16.88
C ARG A 179 7.44 -2.79 -16.24
N LEU A 180 7.86 -3.08 -15.02
CA LEU A 180 8.85 -2.25 -14.32
C LEU A 180 10.21 -2.26 -15.01
N LYS A 181 10.56 -3.31 -15.77
CA LYS A 181 11.83 -3.37 -16.53
C LYS A 181 12.04 -2.19 -17.49
N SER A 182 10.95 -1.61 -18.01
CA SER A 182 10.99 -0.47 -18.94
C SER A 182 10.51 0.84 -18.31
N ALA A 183 10.24 0.86 -17.02
CA ALA A 183 9.72 2.04 -16.35
C ALA A 183 10.82 3.07 -16.03
N TRP A 184 10.58 4.33 -16.39
CA TRP A 184 11.33 5.49 -15.93
C TRP A 184 10.93 5.87 -14.49
N ALA A 185 9.63 5.86 -14.23
CA ALA A 185 9.05 6.15 -12.93
C ALA A 185 7.67 5.49 -12.79
N VAL A 186 7.24 5.31 -11.54
CA VAL A 186 5.88 4.85 -11.23
C VAL A 186 5.13 5.95 -10.46
N VAL A 187 3.92 6.25 -10.91
CA VAL A 187 2.98 7.17 -10.23
C VAL A 187 1.88 6.36 -9.58
N SER A 188 1.63 6.60 -8.31
CA SER A 188 0.59 5.89 -7.54
C SER A 188 0.04 6.76 -6.43
N HIS A 189 -1.21 6.56 -6.01
CA HIS A 189 -1.69 7.19 -4.78
C HIS A 189 -1.02 6.52 -3.57
N SER A 190 -1.37 5.27 -3.27
CA SER A 190 -0.85 4.54 -2.10
C SER A 190 -0.79 3.02 -2.31
N SER A 191 -0.85 2.56 -3.56
CA SER A 191 -0.93 1.13 -3.87
C SER A 191 0.43 0.43 -3.85
N ASN A 192 0.42 -0.89 -3.59
CA ASN A 192 1.61 -1.74 -3.51
C ASN A 192 2.57 -1.67 -4.72
N PRO A 193 2.13 -1.44 -5.98
CA PRO A 193 3.05 -1.25 -7.11
C PRO A 193 4.16 -0.22 -6.89
N ALA A 194 3.90 0.85 -6.11
CA ALA A 194 4.95 1.81 -5.76
C ALA A 194 6.05 1.16 -4.90
N MET A 195 5.68 0.29 -3.97
CA MET A 195 6.64 -0.41 -3.12
C MET A 195 7.51 -1.38 -3.94
N THR A 196 6.89 -2.17 -4.83
CA THR A 196 7.61 -3.04 -5.77
C THR A 196 8.57 -2.24 -6.66
N ALA A 197 8.15 -1.07 -7.14
CA ALA A 197 9.00 -0.19 -7.93
C ALA A 197 10.22 0.29 -7.13
N VAL A 198 10.03 0.71 -5.88
CA VAL A 198 11.14 1.11 -4.99
C VAL A 198 12.12 -0.04 -4.77
N PHE A 199 11.64 -1.27 -4.56
CA PHE A 199 12.54 -2.44 -4.43
C PHE A 199 13.35 -2.67 -5.72
N SER A 200 12.72 -2.49 -6.89
CA SER A 200 13.37 -2.64 -8.19
C SER A 200 14.22 -1.44 -8.62
N GLY A 201 14.47 -0.49 -7.75
CA GLY A 201 15.29 0.69 -8.03
C GLY A 201 14.63 1.71 -8.97
N ILE A 202 13.30 1.77 -9.03
CA ILE A 202 12.57 2.69 -9.90
C ILE A 202 11.97 3.81 -9.06
N PRO A 203 12.21 5.09 -9.42
CA PRO A 203 11.65 6.23 -8.71
C PRO A 203 10.13 6.22 -8.70
N VAL A 204 9.54 6.63 -7.60
CA VAL A 204 8.08 6.68 -7.45
C VAL A 204 7.61 8.10 -7.13
N TYR A 205 6.42 8.43 -7.62
CA TYR A 205 5.66 9.64 -7.34
C TYR A 205 4.37 9.26 -6.65
N VAL A 206 4.24 9.62 -5.39
CA VAL A 206 3.19 9.09 -4.53
C VAL A 206 2.53 10.16 -3.68
N SER A 207 1.30 9.90 -3.24
CA SER A 207 0.65 10.76 -2.26
C SER A 207 1.19 10.52 -0.85
N GLU A 208 0.86 11.42 0.04
CA GLU A 208 1.19 11.33 1.46
C GLU A 208 0.69 10.05 2.13
N ALA A 209 -0.37 9.43 1.62
CA ALA A 209 -0.93 8.19 2.16
C ALA A 209 -0.07 6.94 1.90
N SER A 210 0.93 7.03 1.03
CA SER A 210 1.74 5.88 0.62
C SER A 210 2.78 5.49 1.67
N LEU A 211 2.99 4.19 1.87
CA LEU A 211 4.11 3.67 2.65
C LEU A 211 5.47 4.02 2.03
N THR A 212 5.52 4.35 0.74
CA THR A 212 6.76 4.77 0.06
C THR A 212 6.97 6.27 0.05
N TYR A 213 6.13 7.05 0.78
CA TYR A 213 6.22 8.51 0.78
C TYR A 213 7.58 9.04 1.23
N GLU A 214 8.23 8.39 2.20
CA GLU A 214 9.53 8.80 2.74
C GLU A 214 10.64 8.77 1.68
N VAL A 215 10.57 7.82 0.77
CA VAL A 215 11.58 7.60 -0.29
C VAL A 215 11.07 7.93 -1.69
N GLY A 216 9.85 8.43 -1.81
CA GLY A 216 9.22 8.81 -3.07
C GLY A 216 9.28 10.31 -3.34
N ASN A 217 9.14 10.69 -4.59
CA ASN A 217 9.02 12.06 -5.05
C ASN A 217 7.61 12.60 -4.80
N LYS A 218 7.47 13.91 -4.57
CA LYS A 218 6.23 14.57 -4.14
C LYS A 218 5.58 15.39 -5.25
N THR A 219 6.37 15.92 -6.18
CA THR A 219 5.93 16.75 -7.30
C THR A 219 6.48 16.21 -8.61
N PHE A 220 5.86 16.51 -9.74
CA PHE A 220 6.35 16.08 -11.04
C PHE A 220 7.38 17.03 -11.65
N GLU A 221 7.70 18.14 -11.01
CA GLU A 221 8.69 19.12 -11.48
C GLU A 221 10.06 18.46 -11.73
N ASN A 222 10.41 17.49 -10.90
CA ASN A 222 11.66 16.75 -11.01
C ASN A 222 11.54 15.43 -11.80
N ILE A 223 10.47 15.20 -12.57
CA ILE A 223 10.22 13.91 -13.26
C ILE A 223 11.35 13.51 -14.21
N ASN A 224 12.08 14.46 -14.75
CA ASN A 224 13.22 14.22 -15.64
C ASN A 224 14.54 13.97 -14.88
N ASN A 225 14.58 14.31 -13.58
CA ASN A 225 15.70 14.07 -12.68
C ASN A 225 15.15 13.72 -11.27
N PRO A 226 14.55 12.54 -11.07
CA PRO A 226 13.94 12.16 -9.81
C PRO A 226 14.94 12.11 -8.65
N GLU A 227 14.48 12.45 -7.46
CA GLU A 227 15.22 12.18 -6.23
C GLU A 227 15.32 10.66 -5.99
N MET A 228 16.49 10.23 -5.56
CA MET A 228 16.86 8.83 -5.33
C MET A 228 17.56 8.67 -3.99
N PRO A 229 16.83 8.86 -2.87
CA PRO A 229 17.42 8.83 -1.53
C PRO A 229 17.87 7.42 -1.12
N ASP A 230 18.66 7.32 -0.07
CA ASP A 230 18.90 6.04 0.61
C ASP A 230 17.57 5.45 1.11
N ARG A 231 17.42 4.14 0.98
CA ARG A 231 16.18 3.41 1.28
C ARG A 231 16.31 2.44 2.44
N GLN A 232 17.50 2.25 2.97
CA GLN A 232 17.72 1.17 3.94
C GLN A 232 16.93 1.42 5.23
N HIS A 233 16.95 2.63 5.75
CA HIS A 233 16.18 2.96 6.95
C HIS A 233 14.67 2.78 6.75
N TRP A 234 14.15 3.23 5.61
CA TRP A 234 12.76 3.01 5.22
C TRP A 234 12.41 1.52 5.13
N ALA A 235 13.26 0.70 4.50
CA ALA A 235 13.05 -0.75 4.40
C ALA A 235 13.03 -1.43 5.77
N ASN A 236 13.90 -1.00 6.68
CA ASN A 236 13.92 -1.50 8.05
C ASN A 236 12.59 -1.19 8.77
N LYS A 237 12.04 0.03 8.62
CA LYS A 237 10.72 0.40 9.16
C LYS A 237 9.60 -0.40 8.51
N LEU A 238 9.66 -0.57 7.18
CA LEU A 238 8.68 -1.32 6.42
C LEU A 238 8.59 -2.78 6.85
N ALA A 239 9.72 -3.42 7.18
CA ALA A 239 9.76 -4.81 7.65
C ALA A 239 8.89 -5.06 8.89
N TYR A 240 8.67 -4.05 9.71
CA TYR A 240 7.84 -4.15 10.91
C TYR A 240 6.35 -3.88 10.64
N THR A 241 5.97 -3.61 9.41
CA THR A 241 4.55 -3.53 9.04
C THR A 241 3.95 -4.91 8.73
N GLU A 242 4.78 -5.92 8.43
CA GLU A 242 4.35 -7.23 7.95
C GLU A 242 4.93 -8.38 8.78
N TRP A 243 4.14 -9.45 8.89
CA TRP A 243 4.40 -10.58 9.76
C TRP A 243 4.05 -11.90 9.06
N TRP A 244 4.90 -12.91 9.22
CA TRP A 244 4.61 -14.27 8.75
C TRP A 244 3.55 -14.92 9.64
N THR A 245 2.89 -15.97 9.13
CA THR A 245 1.82 -16.68 9.85
C THR A 245 2.32 -17.27 11.16
N ASP A 246 3.49 -17.87 11.17
CA ASP A 246 4.12 -18.42 12.37
C ASP A 246 4.44 -17.35 13.43
N GLU A 247 4.88 -16.18 13.02
CA GLU A 247 5.08 -15.03 13.92
C GLU A 247 3.76 -14.55 14.54
N ILE A 248 2.67 -14.58 13.76
CA ILE A 248 1.33 -14.24 14.25
C ILE A 248 0.85 -15.29 15.25
N GLU A 249 1.06 -16.58 14.98
CA GLU A 249 0.74 -17.69 15.88
C GLU A 249 1.52 -17.59 17.19
N GLN A 250 2.78 -17.19 17.16
CA GLN A 250 3.62 -16.91 18.33
C GLN A 250 3.23 -15.62 19.05
N GLY A 251 2.32 -14.81 18.47
CA GLY A 251 1.83 -13.57 19.06
C GLY A 251 2.83 -12.40 19.00
N LEU A 252 3.86 -12.47 18.15
CA LEU A 252 4.90 -11.42 18.08
C LEU A 252 4.35 -10.05 17.68
N PRO A 253 3.50 -9.91 16.62
CA PRO A 253 2.88 -8.63 16.32
C PRO A 253 1.99 -8.12 17.45
N TRP A 254 1.27 -9.02 18.13
CA TRP A 254 0.40 -8.65 19.24
C TRP A 254 1.18 -8.06 20.42
N LYS A 255 2.28 -8.67 20.82
CA LYS A 255 3.14 -8.15 21.89
C LYS A 255 3.57 -6.71 21.63
N ARG A 256 3.95 -6.40 20.39
CA ARG A 256 4.36 -5.06 19.97
C ARG A 256 3.20 -4.08 19.95
N ILE A 257 2.09 -4.45 19.31
CA ILE A 257 0.89 -3.61 19.19
C ILE A 257 0.21 -3.40 20.54
N LYS A 258 0.14 -4.41 21.40
CA LYS A 258 -0.49 -4.30 22.74
C LYS A 258 0.17 -3.21 23.57
N LYS A 259 1.50 -3.13 23.57
CA LYS A 259 2.21 -2.03 24.25
C LYS A 259 1.79 -0.68 23.67
N ARG A 260 1.82 -0.51 22.37
CA ARG A 260 1.40 0.73 21.68
C ARG A 260 -0.05 1.10 22.00
N LEU A 261 -0.95 0.13 22.04
CA LEU A 261 -2.35 0.35 22.39
C LEU A 261 -2.49 0.87 23.82
N ALA A 262 -1.80 0.25 24.78
CA ALA A 262 -1.82 0.68 26.17
C ALA A 262 -1.29 2.12 26.35
N ASP A 263 -0.19 2.45 25.65
CA ASP A 263 0.46 3.74 25.78
C ASP A 263 -0.33 4.90 25.12
N ASN A 264 -1.04 4.64 24.01
CA ASN A 264 -1.55 5.71 23.15
C ASN A 264 -3.06 5.66 22.84
N TYR A 265 -3.77 4.56 23.12
CA TYR A 265 -5.15 4.36 22.64
C TYR A 265 -6.15 3.90 23.67
N LEU A 266 -5.72 3.34 24.81
CA LEU A 266 -6.58 2.73 25.83
C LEU A 266 -6.50 3.48 27.18
N THR A 267 -6.19 4.75 27.15
CA THR A 267 -6.15 5.64 28.33
C THR A 267 -7.52 6.18 28.67
#